data_395a0a44a8a1ffbffe908db2efc06bee
#
_entry.id   395a0a44a8a1ffbffe908db2efc06bee
#
_cell.length_a   1.000
_cell.length_b   1.000
_cell.length_c   1.000
_cell.angle_alpha   90.00
_cell.angle_beta   90.00
_cell.angle_gamma   90.00
#
_symmetry.space_group_name_H-M   'P 1'
#
loop_
_entity.id
_entity.type
_entity.pdbx_description
1 polymer ?
#
loop_
_entity_poly.entity_id
_entity_poly.type
_entity_poly.pdbx_seq_one_letter_code
_entity_poly.pdbx_strand_id
1 'polypeptide(L)'
;MSKLEKLIAELCPDGVEYKTLGEIASISRGGNFQKKDFCDIGVPCIHYGQIYTRYDLFADKTITHITEECARKQKFAKTNDIVMAVTSENIEDVCKCIAWLGNEDVAVSGHSAIISHNQDPK
;
A
#
# COMPACT_ATOMS: atom_id res chain seq x y z
N MET A 1 26.05 -6.45 17.40
CA MET A 1 24.71 -5.85 17.25
C MET A 1 24.46 -5.44 15.79
N SER A 2 23.29 -5.72 15.29
CA SER A 2 22.86 -5.23 13.99
C SER A 2 22.67 -3.70 14.01
N LYS A 3 22.59 -3.09 12.83
CA LYS A 3 22.28 -1.66 12.72
C LYS A 3 20.94 -1.33 13.36
N LEU A 4 19.95 -2.20 13.19
CA LEU A 4 18.62 -2.01 13.78
C LEU A 4 18.68 -2.05 15.31
N GLU A 5 19.38 -3.01 15.88
CA GLU A 5 19.55 -3.12 17.34
C GLU A 5 20.22 -1.88 17.93
N LYS A 6 21.24 -1.36 17.25
CA LYS A 6 21.90 -0.11 17.67
C LYS A 6 20.96 1.08 17.64
N LEU A 7 20.15 1.21 16.58
CA LEU A 7 19.18 2.29 16.44
C LEU A 7 18.11 2.20 17.52
N ILE A 8 17.62 1.01 17.82
CA ILE A 8 16.62 0.81 18.88
C ILE A 8 17.21 1.20 20.24
N ALA A 9 18.42 0.76 20.54
CA ALA A 9 19.08 1.10 21.82
C ALA A 9 19.30 2.60 21.97
N GLU A 10 19.61 3.29 20.88
CA GLU A 10 19.88 4.74 20.87
C GLU A 10 18.60 5.58 20.93
N LEU A 11 17.61 5.24 20.09
CA LEU A 11 16.40 6.04 19.92
C LEU A 11 15.26 5.63 20.86
N CYS A 12 15.27 4.40 21.33
CA CYS A 12 14.25 3.85 22.20
C CYS A 12 14.90 3.19 23.44
N PRO A 13 15.58 3.97 24.29
CA PRO A 13 16.35 3.40 25.40
C PRO A 13 15.49 2.64 26.42
N ASP A 14 14.20 2.98 26.51
CA ASP A 14 13.25 2.30 27.41
C ASP A 14 12.54 1.11 26.75
N GLY A 15 12.98 0.74 25.55
CA GLY A 15 12.42 -0.36 24.77
C GLY A 15 11.42 0.07 23.72
N VAL A 16 10.94 -0.92 22.97
CA VAL A 16 9.95 -0.72 21.90
C VAL A 16 8.67 -1.45 22.31
N GLU A 17 7.56 -0.75 22.21
CA GLU A 17 6.25 -1.37 22.45
C GLU A 17 5.86 -2.23 21.25
N TYR A 18 5.51 -3.48 21.49
CA TYR A 18 5.04 -4.42 20.48
C TYR A 18 3.52 -4.49 20.52
N LYS A 19 2.90 -4.35 19.32
CA LYS A 19 1.46 -4.49 19.15
C LYS A 19 1.17 -5.38 17.94
N THR A 20 0.04 -6.07 17.97
CA THR A 20 -0.40 -6.82 16.80
C THR A 20 -0.91 -5.86 15.74
N LEU A 21 -0.87 -6.26 14.47
CA LEU A 21 -1.44 -5.47 13.39
C LEU A 21 -2.94 -5.23 13.60
N GLY A 22 -3.66 -6.21 14.14
CA GLY A 22 -5.09 -6.06 14.41
C GLY A 22 -5.42 -5.01 15.46
N GLU A 23 -4.47 -4.67 16.35
CA GLU A 23 -4.66 -3.61 17.35
C GLU A 23 -4.48 -2.21 16.76
N ILE A 24 -3.62 -2.05 15.75
CA ILE A 24 -3.24 -0.73 15.23
C ILE A 24 -3.74 -0.48 13.81
N ALA A 25 -4.26 -1.49 13.12
CA ALA A 25 -4.66 -1.38 11.73
C ALA A 25 -5.90 -2.18 11.40
N SER A 26 -6.58 -1.75 10.35
CA SER A 26 -7.65 -2.49 9.71
C SER A 26 -7.14 -2.92 8.34
N ILE A 27 -7.24 -4.22 8.02
CA ILE A 27 -6.71 -4.79 6.78
C ILE A 27 -7.85 -5.29 5.93
N SER A 28 -7.89 -4.87 4.65
CA SER A 28 -8.86 -5.32 3.68
C SER A 28 -8.18 -5.65 2.36
N ARG A 29 -8.85 -6.43 1.50
CA ARG A 29 -8.35 -6.70 0.15
C ARG A 29 -8.78 -5.60 -0.80
N GLY A 30 -8.02 -5.43 -1.89
CA GLY A 30 -8.39 -4.56 -2.99
C GLY A 30 -9.57 -5.10 -3.80
N GLY A 31 -9.90 -4.38 -4.87
CA GLY A 31 -11.01 -4.69 -5.75
C GLY A 31 -10.64 -5.73 -6.82
N ASN A 32 -11.20 -5.58 -8.02
CA ASN A 32 -11.05 -6.60 -9.06
C ASN A 32 -10.73 -6.06 -10.45
N PHE A 33 -10.26 -4.82 -10.57
CA PHE A 33 -9.86 -4.32 -11.88
C PHE A 33 -8.56 -4.97 -12.35
N GLN A 34 -8.38 -4.98 -13.67
CA GLN A 34 -7.23 -5.58 -14.33
C GLN A 34 -6.57 -4.57 -15.26
N LYS A 35 -5.43 -4.93 -15.83
CA LYS A 35 -4.70 -4.07 -16.78
C LYS A 35 -5.55 -3.62 -17.95
N LYS A 36 -6.49 -4.46 -18.41
CA LYS A 36 -7.42 -4.11 -19.49
C LYS A 36 -8.35 -2.94 -19.15
N ASP A 37 -8.51 -2.65 -17.87
CA ASP A 37 -9.39 -1.59 -17.38
C ASP A 37 -8.68 -0.23 -17.31
N PHE A 38 -7.38 -0.18 -17.55
CA PHE A 38 -6.61 1.06 -17.50
C PHE A 38 -7.05 2.05 -18.59
N CYS A 39 -7.07 3.33 -18.24
CA CYS A 39 -7.34 4.41 -19.17
C CYS A 39 -6.43 5.61 -18.88
N ASP A 40 -6.37 6.57 -19.79
CA ASP A 40 -5.45 7.70 -19.67
C ASP A 40 -5.92 8.73 -18.65
N ILE A 41 -7.22 8.92 -18.54
CA ILE A 41 -7.81 9.90 -17.63
C ILE A 41 -8.97 9.24 -16.91
N GLY A 42 -8.99 9.36 -15.58
CA GLY A 42 -10.05 8.77 -14.78
C GLY A 42 -9.71 8.78 -13.30
N VAL A 43 -10.16 7.76 -12.59
CA VAL A 43 -9.92 7.59 -11.16
C VAL A 43 -8.53 6.99 -10.95
N PRO A 44 -7.67 7.58 -10.10
CA PRO A 44 -6.35 7.01 -9.83
C PRO A 44 -6.44 5.58 -9.32
N CYS A 45 -5.55 4.71 -9.79
CA CYS A 45 -5.52 3.33 -9.36
C CYS A 45 -4.09 2.79 -9.21
N ILE A 46 -3.94 1.80 -8.33
CA ILE A 46 -2.69 1.08 -8.12
C ILE A 46 -2.94 -0.40 -8.38
N HIS A 47 -2.20 -0.96 -9.33
CA HIS A 47 -2.22 -2.39 -9.62
C HIS A 47 -1.07 -3.07 -8.86
N TYR A 48 -1.31 -4.27 -8.31
CA TYR A 48 -0.32 -4.96 -7.49
C TYR A 48 1.04 -5.13 -8.18
N GLY A 49 1.06 -5.37 -9.49
CA GLY A 49 2.30 -5.50 -10.24
C GLY A 49 3.14 -4.24 -10.27
N GLN A 50 2.54 -3.07 -10.15
CA GLN A 50 3.24 -1.80 -10.14
C GLN A 50 3.96 -1.54 -8.80
N ILE A 51 3.51 -2.17 -7.73
CA ILE A 51 4.11 -1.99 -6.41
C ILE A 51 5.57 -2.46 -6.42
N TYR A 52 5.88 -3.55 -7.11
CA TYR A 52 7.25 -4.05 -7.16
C TYR A 52 7.97 -3.74 -8.48
N THR A 53 7.34 -3.09 -9.45
CA THR A 53 7.99 -2.75 -10.73
C THR A 53 8.15 -1.25 -10.97
N ARG A 54 7.26 -0.42 -10.42
CA ARG A 54 7.16 1.00 -10.79
C ARG A 54 7.24 1.96 -9.60
N TYR A 55 6.73 1.56 -8.44
CA TYR A 55 6.72 2.42 -7.25
C TYR A 55 7.89 2.09 -6.33
N ASP A 56 8.30 3.09 -5.55
CA ASP A 56 9.28 2.92 -4.49
C ASP A 56 8.56 2.71 -3.14
N LEU A 57 9.03 3.29 -2.05
CA LEU A 57 8.46 3.10 -0.71
C LEU A 57 7.18 3.89 -0.49
N PHE A 58 6.95 4.95 -1.26
CA PHE A 58 5.73 5.75 -1.16
C PHE A 58 5.37 6.33 -2.53
N ALA A 59 4.12 6.77 -2.66
CA ALA A 59 3.63 7.43 -3.88
C ALA A 59 2.58 8.47 -3.51
N ASP A 60 2.56 9.57 -4.22
CA ASP A 60 1.55 10.63 -4.08
C ASP A 60 0.75 10.83 -5.37
N LYS A 61 1.13 10.14 -6.43
CA LYS A 61 0.44 10.13 -7.73
C LYS A 61 0.47 8.73 -8.30
N THR A 62 -0.52 8.41 -9.11
CA THR A 62 -0.57 7.10 -9.78
C THR A 62 -0.11 7.20 -11.22
N ILE A 63 0.42 6.08 -11.73
CA ILE A 63 0.83 5.93 -13.12
C ILE A 63 -0.38 5.64 -14.00
N THR A 64 -1.40 4.98 -13.44
CA THR A 64 -2.57 4.51 -14.18
C THR A 64 -3.88 4.98 -13.54
N HIS A 65 -4.93 4.94 -14.35
CA HIS A 65 -6.27 5.34 -13.97
C HIS A 65 -7.27 4.31 -14.51
N ILE A 66 -8.46 4.28 -13.92
CA ILE A 66 -9.60 3.50 -14.41
C ILE A 66 -10.80 4.42 -14.57
N THR A 67 -11.79 3.98 -15.35
CA THR A 67 -13.01 4.78 -15.55
C THR A 67 -13.79 4.89 -14.24
N GLU A 68 -14.62 5.94 -14.12
CA GLU A 68 -15.49 6.10 -12.95
C GLU A 68 -16.45 4.93 -12.79
N GLU A 69 -16.95 4.40 -13.90
CA GLU A 69 -17.83 3.23 -13.88
C GLU A 69 -17.13 2.02 -13.26
N CYS A 70 -15.91 1.73 -13.70
CA CYS A 70 -15.10 0.65 -13.14
C CYS A 70 -14.81 0.91 -11.65
N ALA A 71 -14.47 2.15 -11.31
CA ALA A 71 -14.10 2.55 -9.97
C ALA A 71 -15.23 2.34 -8.94
N ARG A 72 -16.49 2.46 -9.33
CA ARG A 72 -17.63 2.29 -8.42
C ARG A 72 -17.68 0.92 -7.77
N LYS A 73 -17.07 -0.08 -8.39
CA LYS A 73 -17.06 -1.48 -7.93
C LYS A 73 -15.78 -1.84 -7.17
N GLN A 74 -14.88 -0.88 -6.98
CA GLN A 74 -13.56 -1.16 -6.44
C GLN A 74 -13.45 -0.81 -4.96
N LYS A 75 -12.33 -1.21 -4.37
CA LYS A 75 -11.93 -0.83 -3.01
C LYS A 75 -10.89 0.28 -3.09
N PHE A 76 -10.90 1.19 -2.13
CA PHE A 76 -10.06 2.37 -2.16
C PHE A 76 -9.15 2.44 -0.94
N ALA A 77 -7.91 2.86 -1.15
CA ALA A 77 -7.01 3.28 -0.09
C ALA A 77 -7.12 4.81 0.05
N LYS A 78 -7.03 5.27 1.27
CA LYS A 78 -7.06 6.70 1.62
C LYS A 78 -5.65 7.20 1.87
N THR A 79 -5.49 8.52 1.91
CA THR A 79 -4.21 9.13 2.26
C THR A 79 -3.67 8.54 3.56
N ASN A 80 -2.40 8.18 3.56
CA ASN A 80 -1.65 7.53 4.63
C ASN A 80 -1.88 6.02 4.79
N ASP A 81 -2.79 5.42 4.04
CA ASP A 81 -2.93 3.96 4.02
C ASP A 81 -1.71 3.32 3.36
N ILE A 82 -1.44 2.08 3.75
CA ILE A 82 -0.38 1.27 3.14
C ILE A 82 -1.04 0.29 2.17
N VAL A 83 -0.46 0.16 0.98
CA VAL A 83 -0.90 -0.79 -0.04
C VAL A 83 0.18 -1.85 -0.19
N MET A 84 -0.16 -3.11 0.07
CA MET A 84 0.77 -4.23 0.05
C MET A 84 0.40 -5.22 -1.05
N ALA A 85 1.38 -5.59 -1.88
CA ALA A 85 1.22 -6.66 -2.86
C ALA A 85 1.27 -8.00 -2.13
N VAL A 86 0.17 -8.78 -2.21
CA VAL A 86 0.07 -10.07 -1.52
C VAL A 86 0.36 -11.26 -2.43
N THR A 87 0.61 -11.00 -3.71
CA THR A 87 0.94 -12.02 -4.71
C THR A 87 2.19 -11.59 -5.46
N SER A 88 3.13 -12.51 -5.64
CA SER A 88 4.34 -12.29 -6.41
C SER A 88 4.83 -13.60 -7.01
N GLU A 89 5.61 -13.51 -8.10
CA GLU A 89 6.22 -14.66 -8.75
C GLU A 89 7.55 -15.07 -8.10
N ASN A 90 8.05 -14.26 -7.15
CA ASN A 90 9.30 -14.53 -6.46
C ASN A 90 9.20 -14.14 -4.98
N ILE A 91 10.18 -14.62 -4.20
CA ILE A 91 10.21 -14.40 -2.75
C ILE A 91 10.58 -12.96 -2.41
N GLU A 92 11.41 -12.33 -3.22
CA GLU A 92 11.94 -10.98 -2.95
C GLU A 92 10.86 -9.91 -2.97
N ASP A 93 9.85 -10.07 -3.84
CA ASP A 93 8.83 -9.04 -4.05
C ASP A 93 7.54 -9.27 -3.26
N VAL A 94 7.32 -10.48 -2.74
CA VAL A 94 6.08 -10.77 -2.01
C VAL A 94 6.00 -9.89 -0.76
N CYS A 95 4.80 -9.35 -0.52
CA CYS A 95 4.53 -8.42 0.60
C CYS A 95 5.24 -7.06 0.51
N LYS A 96 5.73 -6.69 -0.68
CA LYS A 96 6.26 -5.35 -0.89
C LYS A 96 5.14 -4.32 -0.74
N CYS A 97 5.43 -3.21 -0.06
CA CYS A 97 4.44 -2.22 0.32
C CYS A 97 4.81 -0.83 -0.18
N ILE A 98 3.79 0.00 -0.37
CA ILE A 98 3.97 1.43 -0.56
C ILE A 98 3.04 2.19 0.39
N ALA A 99 3.47 3.37 0.85
CA ALA A 99 2.61 4.29 1.57
C ALA A 99 1.92 5.21 0.54
N TRP A 100 0.60 5.29 0.57
CA TRP A 100 -0.13 6.19 -0.30
C TRP A 100 -0.23 7.57 0.35
N LEU A 101 0.40 8.56 -0.24
CA LEU A 101 0.48 9.93 0.28
C LEU A 101 -0.26 10.96 -0.59
N GLY A 102 -1.02 10.51 -1.58
CA GLY A 102 -1.80 11.38 -2.44
C GLY A 102 -3.00 12.00 -1.73
N ASN A 103 -3.52 13.09 -2.29
CA ASN A 103 -4.66 13.82 -1.70
C ASN A 103 -6.02 13.20 -2.03
N GLU A 104 -6.06 12.25 -2.94
CA GLU A 104 -7.27 11.59 -3.39
C GLU A 104 -7.25 10.12 -2.96
N ASP A 105 -8.43 9.54 -2.80
CA ASP A 105 -8.54 8.10 -2.62
C ASP A 105 -8.08 7.40 -3.90
N VAL A 106 -7.46 6.23 -3.77
CA VAL A 106 -6.91 5.48 -4.88
C VAL A 106 -7.53 4.08 -4.92
N ALA A 107 -7.98 3.65 -6.11
CA ALA A 107 -8.49 2.30 -6.29
C ALA A 107 -7.34 1.29 -6.25
N VAL A 108 -7.52 0.17 -5.57
CA VAL A 108 -6.49 -0.84 -5.35
C VAL A 108 -6.92 -2.17 -5.93
N SER A 109 -6.02 -2.85 -6.64
CA SER A 109 -6.30 -4.12 -7.31
C SER A 109 -6.45 -5.30 -6.33
N GLY A 110 -7.03 -6.39 -6.82
CA GLY A 110 -7.43 -7.52 -5.99
C GLY A 110 -6.32 -8.36 -5.39
N HIS A 111 -5.12 -8.31 -5.94
CA HIS A 111 -3.95 -9.01 -5.38
C HIS A 111 -3.13 -8.10 -4.45
N SER A 112 -3.80 -7.13 -3.85
CA SER A 112 -3.21 -6.21 -2.89
C SER A 112 -4.06 -6.13 -1.64
N ALA A 113 -3.45 -5.79 -0.53
CA ALA A 113 -4.13 -5.49 0.72
C ALA A 113 -4.03 -4.00 1.01
N ILE A 114 -5.09 -3.45 1.61
CA ILE A 114 -5.14 -2.07 2.07
C ILE A 114 -5.02 -2.11 3.59
N ILE A 115 -4.01 -1.45 4.13
CA ILE A 115 -3.76 -1.39 5.57
C ILE A 115 -4.05 0.03 6.03
N SER A 116 -5.16 0.21 6.72
CA SER A 116 -5.57 1.51 7.29
C SER A 116 -5.16 1.54 8.76
N HIS A 117 -4.45 2.58 9.16
CA HIS A 117 -3.88 2.70 10.50
C HIS A 117 -3.87 4.17 10.94
N ASN A 118 -3.54 4.40 12.20
CA ASN A 118 -3.40 5.75 12.76
C ASN A 118 -1.95 6.07 13.13
N GLN A 119 -0.99 5.37 12.52
CA GLN A 119 0.44 5.56 12.75
C GLN A 119 1.05 6.43 11.65
N ASP A 120 2.36 6.73 11.74
CA ASP A 120 3.10 7.36 10.66
C ASP A 120 3.32 6.31 9.56
N PRO A 121 2.90 6.57 8.30
CA PRO A 121 3.03 5.59 7.22
C PRO A 121 4.47 5.40 6.71
N LYS A 122 5.39 6.30 7.06
CA LYS A 122 6.78 6.27 6.57
C LYS A 122 7.73 5.46 7.41
#